data_35cd09d1d5eb1a7d36bff67501c40aae
#
_entry.id   35cd09d1d5eb1a7d36bff67501c40aae
#
_cell.length_a   1.000
_cell.length_b   1.000
_cell.length_c   1.000
_cell.angle_alpha   90.00
_cell.angle_beta   90.00
_cell.angle_gamma   90.00
#
_symmetry.space_group_name_H-M   'P 1'
#
loop_
_entity.id
_entity.type
_entity.pdbx_description
1 polymer ?
#
loop_
_entity_poly.entity_id
_entity_poly.type
_entity_poly.pdbx_seq_one_letter_code
_entity_poly.pdbx_strand_id
1 'polypeptide(L)'
;MSVEQSRPADAIDAPHRIYLYKRYERFWHWSQAALIIFMLISGFEIHGSYQLIGFELAVRLHSFAAILLIILWVFTLFWHFTTGEWRQYKPTLKKIDAMMMYYSHGIFLNAPNPYRKTAERKHNPLQRMTYLLLLTVVSPVIWVSGLLYLTWPFWRDAVMATSQSLETIATVHTAAAFMMLVFLIGHLYLVTTGHTPFAHIRSMLTGWEEEEPAHERGAKK
;
A
#
# COMPACT_ATOMS: atom_id res chain seq x y z
N MET A 1 -42.24 39.53 14.98
CA MET A 1 -42.56 38.43 14.05
C MET A 1 -41.24 38.05 13.37
N SER A 2 -40.54 37.06 13.91
CA SER A 2 -39.28 36.54 13.35
C SER A 2 -39.61 35.51 12.27
N VAL A 3 -39.24 35.80 11.04
CA VAL A 3 -39.41 34.85 9.93
C VAL A 3 -38.34 33.80 10.11
N GLU A 4 -38.72 32.61 10.56
CA GLU A 4 -37.93 31.40 10.58
C GLU A 4 -37.74 30.94 9.13
N GLN A 5 -36.59 31.23 8.55
CA GLN A 5 -36.18 30.72 7.24
C GLN A 5 -36.04 29.21 7.35
N SER A 6 -37.04 28.45 6.93
CA SER A 6 -36.98 27.01 6.74
C SER A 6 -35.87 26.70 5.74
N ARG A 7 -34.78 26.08 6.20
CA ARG A 7 -33.75 25.48 5.32
C ARG A 7 -34.45 24.43 4.43
N PRO A 8 -34.19 24.42 3.12
CA PRO A 8 -34.78 23.42 2.25
C PRO A 8 -34.32 22.02 2.70
N ALA A 9 -35.28 21.09 2.78
CA ALA A 9 -35.05 19.69 3.19
C ALA A 9 -34.05 18.96 2.33
N ASP A 10 -33.84 19.41 1.09
CA ASP A 10 -32.90 18.82 0.10
C ASP A 10 -31.42 19.08 0.38
N ALA A 11 -31.10 19.98 1.33
CA ALA A 11 -29.72 20.27 1.73
C ALA A 11 -29.15 19.27 2.77
N ILE A 12 -29.95 18.31 3.23
CA ILE A 12 -29.60 17.41 4.34
C ILE A 12 -28.93 16.11 3.84
N ASP A 13 -29.06 15.77 2.55
CA ASP A 13 -28.68 14.44 2.01
C ASP A 13 -27.50 14.42 1.03
N ALA A 14 -26.80 15.52 0.83
CA ALA A 14 -25.58 15.46 0.02
C ALA A 14 -24.48 14.69 0.78
N PRO A 15 -23.92 13.60 0.21
CA PRO A 15 -22.88 12.84 0.87
C PRO A 15 -21.70 13.77 1.16
N HIS A 16 -21.32 13.85 2.43
CA HIS A 16 -20.18 14.68 2.83
C HIS A 16 -18.90 14.05 2.26
N ARG A 17 -18.22 14.77 1.36
CA ARG A 17 -17.01 14.30 0.67
C ARG A 17 -15.79 14.97 1.28
N ILE A 18 -14.77 14.17 1.57
CA ILE A 18 -13.47 14.65 2.07
C ILE A 18 -12.43 14.40 0.99
N TYR A 19 -11.61 15.44 0.67
CA TYR A 19 -10.46 15.25 -0.20
C TYR A 19 -9.31 14.64 0.59
N LEU A 20 -9.07 13.34 0.42
CA LEU A 20 -8.07 12.58 1.17
C LEU A 20 -6.73 12.50 0.44
N TYR A 21 -6.74 12.14 -0.85
CA TYR A 21 -5.52 11.79 -1.56
C TYR A 21 -5.13 12.87 -2.56
N LYS A 22 -3.99 13.53 -2.32
CA LYS A 22 -3.42 14.53 -3.21
C LYS A 22 -3.04 13.91 -4.57
N ARG A 23 -2.92 14.73 -5.61
CA ARG A 23 -2.60 14.25 -6.97
C ARG A 23 -1.31 13.44 -7.02
N TYR A 24 -0.26 13.90 -6.31
CA TYR A 24 1.01 13.18 -6.24
C TYR A 24 0.88 11.82 -5.54
N GLU A 25 0.15 11.73 -4.43
CA GLU A 25 -0.08 10.48 -3.71
C GLU A 25 -0.75 9.42 -4.61
N ARG A 26 -1.71 9.84 -5.43
CA ARG A 26 -2.41 8.97 -6.39
C ARG A 26 -1.49 8.52 -7.53
N PHE A 27 -0.73 9.45 -8.11
CA PHE A 27 0.27 9.13 -9.13
C PHE A 27 1.29 8.12 -8.60
N TRP A 28 1.90 8.42 -7.46
CA TRP A 28 2.85 7.53 -6.82
C TRP A 28 2.26 6.14 -6.53
N HIS A 29 1.08 6.08 -5.92
CA HIS A 29 0.43 4.82 -5.58
C HIS A 29 0.20 3.94 -6.82
N TRP A 30 -0.37 4.49 -7.89
CA TRP A 30 -0.67 3.70 -9.09
C TRP A 30 0.58 3.33 -9.87
N SER A 31 1.59 4.20 -9.95
CA SER A 31 2.88 3.88 -10.55
C SER A 31 3.60 2.77 -9.77
N GLN A 32 3.63 2.87 -8.43
CA GLN A 32 4.20 1.84 -7.57
C GLN A 32 3.43 0.51 -7.69
N ALA A 33 2.10 0.54 -7.70
CA ALA A 33 1.28 -0.66 -7.85
C ALA A 33 1.56 -1.38 -9.19
N ALA A 34 1.61 -0.62 -10.29
CA ALA A 34 1.92 -1.18 -11.60
C ALA A 34 3.32 -1.81 -11.63
N LEU A 35 4.33 -1.13 -11.09
CA LEU A 35 5.70 -1.66 -11.05
C LEU A 35 5.81 -2.90 -10.17
N ILE A 36 5.18 -2.93 -8.98
CA ILE A 36 5.21 -4.09 -8.07
C ILE A 36 4.50 -5.29 -8.71
N ILE A 37 3.31 -5.10 -9.29
CA ILE A 37 2.59 -6.20 -9.98
C ILE A 37 3.42 -6.74 -11.14
N PHE A 38 4.01 -5.86 -11.94
CA PHE A 38 4.88 -6.26 -13.03
C PHE A 38 6.11 -7.04 -12.54
N MET A 39 6.76 -6.59 -11.45
CA MET A 39 7.90 -7.29 -10.86
C MET A 39 7.51 -8.63 -10.23
N LEU A 40 6.32 -8.76 -9.65
CA LEU A 40 5.82 -10.07 -9.20
C LEU A 40 5.64 -11.02 -10.38
N ILE A 41 4.99 -10.57 -11.45
CA ILE A 41 4.80 -11.40 -12.66
C ILE A 41 6.16 -11.81 -13.24
N SER A 42 7.05 -10.87 -13.52
CA SER A 42 8.38 -11.17 -14.10
C SER A 42 9.25 -11.98 -13.12
N GLY A 43 9.12 -11.75 -11.82
CA GLY A 43 9.85 -12.50 -10.78
C GLY A 43 9.46 -13.97 -10.72
N PHE A 44 8.16 -14.30 -10.82
CA PHE A 44 7.71 -15.70 -10.91
C PHE A 44 8.16 -16.39 -12.20
N GLU A 45 8.25 -15.67 -13.31
CA GLU A 45 8.84 -16.19 -14.54
C GLU A 45 10.33 -16.48 -14.37
N ILE A 46 11.11 -15.56 -13.79
CA ILE A 46 12.53 -15.76 -13.47
C ILE A 46 12.73 -16.94 -12.53
N HIS A 47 11.79 -17.15 -11.60
CA HIS A 47 11.81 -18.29 -10.66
C HIS A 47 11.41 -19.62 -11.32
N GLY A 48 11.00 -19.60 -12.60
CA GLY A 48 10.65 -20.80 -13.35
C GLY A 48 9.22 -21.31 -13.11
N SER A 49 8.33 -20.52 -12.50
CA SER A 49 6.94 -20.90 -12.26
C SER A 49 6.13 -21.03 -13.56
N TYR A 50 6.49 -20.28 -14.57
CA TYR A 50 5.92 -20.27 -15.93
C TYR A 50 6.87 -19.59 -16.91
N GLN A 51 6.52 -19.59 -18.19
CA GLN A 51 7.25 -18.90 -19.25
C GLN A 51 6.30 -18.08 -20.11
N LEU A 52 6.45 -16.76 -20.10
CA LEU A 52 5.66 -15.80 -20.90
C LEU A 52 6.49 -15.12 -21.97
N ILE A 53 7.60 -14.49 -21.57
CA ILE A 53 8.45 -13.67 -22.45
C ILE A 53 9.88 -14.19 -22.56
N GLY A 54 10.21 -15.23 -21.79
CA GLY A 54 11.53 -15.84 -21.72
C GLY A 54 12.44 -15.21 -20.66
N PHE A 55 13.26 -16.07 -20.05
CA PHE A 55 14.10 -15.75 -18.89
C PHE A 55 14.92 -14.47 -19.06
N GLU A 56 15.64 -14.32 -20.17
CA GLU A 56 16.55 -13.20 -20.39
C GLU A 56 15.79 -11.86 -20.45
N LEU A 57 14.67 -11.81 -21.17
CA LEU A 57 13.85 -10.60 -21.26
C LEU A 57 13.17 -10.31 -19.93
N ALA A 58 12.68 -11.34 -19.23
CA ALA A 58 12.10 -11.20 -17.89
C ALA A 58 13.08 -10.57 -16.90
N VAL A 59 14.34 -11.04 -16.86
CA VAL A 59 15.40 -10.46 -16.01
C VAL A 59 15.68 -9.02 -16.35
N ARG A 60 15.80 -8.67 -17.63
CA ARG A 60 16.07 -7.28 -18.07
C ARG A 60 14.94 -6.34 -17.65
N LEU A 61 13.69 -6.72 -17.91
CA LEU A 61 12.52 -5.90 -17.61
C LEU A 61 12.25 -5.80 -16.10
N HIS A 62 12.45 -6.89 -15.35
CA HIS A 62 12.37 -6.90 -13.90
C HIS A 62 13.38 -5.92 -13.29
N SER A 63 14.64 -6.00 -13.70
CA SER A 63 15.70 -5.11 -13.23
C SER A 63 15.42 -3.65 -13.58
N PHE A 64 14.94 -3.38 -14.79
CA PHE A 64 14.54 -2.04 -15.21
C PHE A 64 13.40 -1.48 -14.36
N ALA A 65 12.35 -2.28 -14.14
CA ALA A 65 11.23 -1.90 -13.28
C ALA A 65 11.66 -1.66 -11.82
N ALA A 66 12.60 -2.47 -11.30
CA ALA A 66 13.16 -2.29 -9.98
C ALA A 66 13.89 -0.94 -9.83
N ILE A 67 14.71 -0.56 -10.81
CA ILE A 67 15.39 0.74 -10.82
C ILE A 67 14.39 1.89 -10.90
N LEU A 68 13.36 1.78 -11.75
CA LEU A 68 12.29 2.78 -11.81
C LEU A 68 11.55 2.92 -10.48
N LEU A 69 11.29 1.81 -9.79
CA LEU A 69 10.66 1.83 -8.48
C LEU A 69 11.53 2.53 -7.43
N ILE A 70 12.85 2.25 -7.42
CA ILE A 70 13.80 2.93 -6.51
C ILE A 70 13.81 4.44 -6.77
N ILE A 71 13.87 4.85 -8.03
CA ILE A 71 13.82 6.28 -8.42
C ILE A 71 12.52 6.92 -7.95
N LEU A 72 11.38 6.30 -8.23
CA LEU A 72 10.06 6.76 -7.79
C LEU A 72 10.02 6.92 -6.26
N TRP A 73 10.63 6.00 -5.54
CA TRP A 73 10.66 6.00 -4.10
C TRP A 73 11.53 7.12 -3.51
N VAL A 74 12.69 7.40 -4.10
CA VAL A 74 13.54 8.55 -3.71
C VAL A 74 12.76 9.87 -3.86
N PHE A 75 12.08 10.06 -5.00
CA PHE A 75 11.22 11.24 -5.19
C PHE A 75 10.07 11.30 -4.17
N THR A 76 9.49 10.15 -3.84
CA THR A 76 8.40 10.06 -2.87
C THR A 76 8.85 10.39 -1.45
N LEU A 77 10.03 9.92 -1.04
CA LEU A 77 10.63 10.33 0.23
C LEU A 77 10.84 11.84 0.29
N PHE A 78 11.47 12.40 -0.74
CA PHE A 78 11.67 13.84 -0.84
C PHE A 78 10.35 14.61 -0.71
N TRP A 79 9.31 14.19 -1.45
CA TRP A 79 7.99 14.80 -1.38
C TRP A 79 7.38 14.71 0.02
N HIS A 80 7.44 13.55 0.67
CA HIS A 80 6.90 13.35 2.02
C HIS A 80 7.58 14.26 3.04
N PHE A 81 8.90 14.39 2.97
CA PHE A 81 9.65 15.25 3.88
C PHE A 81 9.37 16.74 3.64
N THR A 82 9.36 17.18 2.39
CA THR A 82 9.15 18.60 2.04
C THR A 82 7.72 19.08 2.30
N THR A 83 6.72 18.21 2.14
CA THR A 83 5.30 18.54 2.37
C THR A 83 4.81 18.24 3.78
N GLY A 84 5.61 17.54 4.59
CA GLY A 84 5.22 17.10 5.94
C GLY A 84 4.25 15.92 5.97
N GLU A 85 3.91 15.30 4.82
CA GLU A 85 2.97 14.16 4.73
C GLU A 85 3.53 12.89 5.41
N TRP A 86 4.83 12.80 5.68
CA TRP A 86 5.43 11.72 6.47
C TRP A 86 4.77 11.54 7.85
N ARG A 87 4.14 12.60 8.39
CA ARG A 87 3.43 12.57 9.68
C ARG A 87 2.24 11.60 9.67
N GLN A 88 1.67 11.30 8.49
CA GLN A 88 0.59 10.32 8.32
C GLN A 88 1.03 8.90 8.67
N TYR A 89 2.33 8.61 8.58
CA TYR A 89 2.91 7.28 8.81
C TYR A 89 3.48 7.10 10.22
N LYS A 90 3.38 8.11 11.09
CA LYS A 90 3.84 7.97 12.48
C LYS A 90 3.14 6.78 13.15
N PRO A 91 3.91 5.78 13.64
CA PRO A 91 3.31 4.60 14.26
C PRO A 91 2.57 4.99 15.53
N THR A 92 1.49 4.26 15.82
CA THR A 92 0.72 4.37 17.05
C THR A 92 0.15 3.02 17.42
N LEU A 93 0.26 2.65 18.69
CA LEU A 93 -0.33 1.43 19.22
C LEU A 93 -1.76 1.64 19.72
N LYS A 94 -2.23 2.91 19.79
CA LYS A 94 -3.58 3.22 20.27
C LYS A 94 -4.63 2.60 19.36
N LYS A 95 -5.55 1.82 19.93
CA LYS A 95 -6.65 1.13 19.22
C LYS A 95 -6.20 0.07 18.19
N ILE A 96 -4.97 -0.47 18.30
CA ILE A 96 -4.52 -1.49 17.38
C ILE A 96 -5.27 -2.81 17.61
N ASP A 97 -5.51 -3.15 18.86
CA ASP A 97 -6.33 -4.27 19.33
C ASP A 97 -7.76 -4.20 18.78
N ALA A 98 -8.40 -3.03 18.89
CA ALA A 98 -9.73 -2.79 18.34
C ALA A 98 -9.76 -2.94 16.81
N MET A 99 -8.72 -2.48 16.11
CA MET A 99 -8.61 -2.64 14.66
C MET A 99 -8.36 -4.09 14.25
N MET A 100 -7.54 -4.83 15.00
CA MET A 100 -7.31 -6.26 14.77
C MET A 100 -8.60 -7.05 14.96
N MET A 101 -9.34 -6.79 16.05
CA MET A 101 -10.62 -7.44 16.32
C MET A 101 -11.66 -7.10 15.24
N TYR A 102 -11.68 -5.85 14.78
CA TYR A 102 -12.58 -5.42 13.71
C TYR A 102 -12.30 -6.17 12.40
N TYR A 103 -11.05 -6.25 11.94
CA TYR A 103 -10.71 -6.91 10.68
C TYR A 103 -10.77 -8.43 10.75
N SER A 104 -10.60 -9.04 11.93
CA SER A 104 -10.69 -10.50 12.10
C SER A 104 -12.13 -11.00 12.27
N HIS A 105 -13.00 -10.25 12.90
CA HIS A 105 -14.36 -10.66 13.25
C HIS A 105 -15.41 -9.59 12.96
N GLY A 106 -15.17 -8.35 13.37
CA GLY A 106 -16.16 -7.28 13.35
C GLY A 106 -16.70 -6.97 11.96
N ILE A 107 -15.85 -7.04 10.94
CA ILE A 107 -16.22 -6.77 9.55
C ILE A 107 -17.27 -7.78 9.02
N PHE A 108 -17.20 -9.04 9.44
CA PHE A 108 -18.13 -10.10 9.07
C PHE A 108 -19.47 -10.01 9.86
N LEU A 109 -19.45 -9.31 11.00
CA LEU A 109 -20.60 -9.10 11.86
C LEU A 109 -21.23 -7.72 11.66
N ASN A 110 -20.86 -6.98 10.62
CA ASN A 110 -21.28 -5.59 10.39
C ASN A 110 -21.08 -4.66 11.59
N ALA A 111 -20.03 -4.92 12.41
CA ALA A 111 -19.70 -4.06 13.54
C ALA A 111 -19.27 -2.67 13.05
N PRO A 112 -19.51 -1.59 13.82
CA PRO A 112 -19.05 -0.26 13.44
C PRO A 112 -17.53 -0.20 13.41
N ASN A 113 -16.97 0.45 12.36
CA ASN A 113 -15.53 0.63 12.24
C ASN A 113 -15.00 1.53 13.38
N PRO A 114 -14.06 1.05 14.22
CA PRO A 114 -13.53 1.80 15.37
C PRO A 114 -12.67 3.01 14.97
N TYR A 115 -12.36 3.16 13.68
CA TYR A 115 -11.52 4.22 13.16
C TYR A 115 -12.21 5.03 12.07
N ARG A 116 -12.18 6.36 12.24
CA ARG A 116 -12.66 7.31 11.23
C ARG A 116 -11.48 8.01 10.57
N LYS A 117 -11.44 7.99 9.24
CA LYS A 117 -10.45 8.73 8.46
C LYS A 117 -10.77 10.23 8.48
N THR A 118 -9.72 11.05 8.54
CA THR A 118 -9.79 12.51 8.35
C THR A 118 -8.66 12.95 7.43
N ALA A 119 -8.71 14.17 6.94
CA ALA A 119 -7.64 14.71 6.09
C ALA A 119 -6.25 14.66 6.78
N GLU A 120 -6.21 14.81 8.12
CA GLU A 120 -4.98 14.74 8.92
C GLU A 120 -4.60 13.31 9.33
N ARG A 121 -5.54 12.36 9.24
CA ARG A 121 -5.37 10.96 9.68
C ARG A 121 -5.97 10.01 8.68
N LYS A 122 -5.29 9.84 7.55
CA LYS A 122 -5.74 8.99 6.42
C LYS A 122 -5.65 7.49 6.73
N HIS A 123 -4.67 7.08 7.56
CA HIS A 123 -4.36 5.68 7.83
C HIS A 123 -4.70 5.30 9.27
N ASN A 124 -5.36 4.15 9.43
CA ASN A 124 -5.63 3.59 10.74
C ASN A 124 -4.35 3.05 11.41
N PRO A 125 -4.37 2.77 12.72
CA PRO A 125 -3.19 2.28 13.45
C PRO A 125 -2.55 1.03 12.85
N LEU A 126 -3.34 0.06 12.43
CA LEU A 126 -2.85 -1.19 11.83
C LEU A 126 -2.17 -0.91 10.46
N GLN A 127 -2.77 -0.08 9.62
CA GLN A 127 -2.17 0.34 8.35
C GLN A 127 -0.82 1.04 8.56
N ARG A 128 -0.71 1.93 9.56
CA ARG A 128 0.55 2.62 9.86
C ARG A 128 1.66 1.64 10.27
N MET A 129 1.33 0.63 11.08
CA MET A 129 2.30 -0.40 11.47
C MET A 129 2.72 -1.27 10.28
N THR A 130 1.77 -1.65 9.43
CA THR A 130 2.06 -2.42 8.21
C THR A 130 2.94 -1.62 7.25
N TYR A 131 2.66 -0.33 7.04
CA TYR A 131 3.50 0.52 6.19
C TYR A 131 4.89 0.74 6.78
N LEU A 132 5.00 0.87 8.10
CA LEU A 132 6.30 0.93 8.77
C LEU A 132 7.09 -0.35 8.53
N LEU A 133 6.49 -1.52 8.69
CA LEU A 133 7.12 -2.82 8.42
C LEU A 133 7.60 -2.93 6.97
N LEU A 134 6.75 -2.54 6.01
CA LEU A 134 7.12 -2.52 4.59
C LEU A 134 8.29 -1.59 4.33
N LEU A 135 8.25 -0.39 4.88
CA LEU A 135 9.26 0.64 4.66
C LEU A 135 10.61 0.31 5.28
N THR A 136 10.61 -0.26 6.50
CA THR A 136 11.83 -0.44 7.29
C THR A 136 12.42 -1.84 7.20
N VAL A 137 11.65 -2.84 6.80
CA VAL A 137 12.10 -4.24 6.74
C VAL A 137 11.96 -4.81 5.33
N VAL A 138 10.73 -4.94 4.82
CA VAL A 138 10.51 -5.67 3.57
C VAL A 138 11.17 -4.98 2.37
N SER A 139 10.95 -3.66 2.21
CA SER A 139 11.53 -2.92 1.08
C SER A 139 13.06 -2.86 1.12
N PRO A 140 13.73 -2.54 2.25
CA PRO A 140 15.18 -2.60 2.30
C PRO A 140 15.74 -4.00 2.01
N VAL A 141 15.13 -5.05 2.56
CA VAL A 141 15.59 -6.43 2.33
C VAL A 141 15.48 -6.81 0.86
N ILE A 142 14.34 -6.55 0.21
CA ILE A 142 14.14 -6.91 -1.19
C ILE A 142 15.03 -6.09 -2.13
N TRP A 143 15.27 -4.81 -1.82
CA TRP A 143 16.12 -3.96 -2.65
C TRP A 143 17.59 -4.27 -2.50
N VAL A 144 18.08 -4.40 -1.26
CA VAL A 144 19.48 -4.73 -1.01
C VAL A 144 19.82 -6.09 -1.60
N SER A 145 18.99 -7.11 -1.37
CA SER A 145 19.20 -8.44 -1.94
C SER A 145 19.12 -8.43 -3.47
N GLY A 146 18.17 -7.70 -4.06
CA GLY A 146 18.04 -7.55 -5.51
C GLY A 146 19.23 -6.82 -6.14
N LEU A 147 19.72 -5.74 -5.53
CA LEU A 147 20.91 -5.02 -5.98
C LEU A 147 22.18 -5.85 -5.84
N LEU A 148 22.34 -6.59 -4.74
CA LEU A 148 23.44 -7.52 -4.57
C LEU A 148 23.41 -8.63 -5.63
N TYR A 149 22.24 -9.15 -5.96
CA TYR A 149 22.09 -10.14 -7.03
C TYR A 149 22.42 -9.55 -8.40
N LEU A 150 21.91 -8.37 -8.72
CA LEU A 150 22.17 -7.67 -9.98
C LEU A 150 23.65 -7.31 -10.16
N THR A 151 24.32 -6.92 -9.08
CA THR A 151 25.73 -6.51 -9.11
C THR A 151 26.71 -7.64 -8.83
N TRP A 152 26.23 -8.88 -8.68
CA TRP A 152 27.04 -10.07 -8.42
C TRP A 152 28.31 -10.20 -9.28
N PRO A 153 28.28 -9.97 -10.60
CA PRO A 153 29.47 -10.06 -11.45
C PRO A 153 30.62 -9.13 -11.05
N PHE A 154 30.31 -8.02 -10.37
CA PHE A 154 31.31 -7.00 -10.02
C PHE A 154 32.02 -7.26 -8.68
N TRP A 155 31.41 -8.00 -7.77
CA TRP A 155 31.94 -8.18 -6.42
C TRP A 155 32.19 -9.64 -6.02
N ARG A 156 31.76 -10.60 -6.81
CA ARG A 156 31.92 -12.03 -6.54
C ARG A 156 33.39 -12.44 -6.27
N ASP A 157 34.35 -11.82 -6.96
CA ASP A 157 35.77 -12.15 -6.84
C ASP A 157 36.44 -11.40 -5.67
N ALA A 158 35.86 -10.29 -5.21
CA ALA A 158 36.40 -9.47 -4.12
C ALA A 158 36.08 -10.05 -2.72
N VAL A 159 34.97 -10.71 -2.60
CA VAL A 159 34.58 -11.44 -1.39
C VAL A 159 34.73 -12.90 -1.78
N MET A 160 35.59 -13.72 -1.23
CA MET A 160 35.67 -15.17 -1.51
C MET A 160 34.24 -15.77 -1.57
N ALA A 161 33.53 -15.35 -2.61
CA ALA A 161 32.10 -15.54 -2.78
C ALA A 161 31.91 -17.00 -3.15
N THR A 162 31.51 -17.76 -2.16
CA THR A 162 31.09 -19.14 -2.36
C THR A 162 29.78 -19.14 -3.14
N SER A 163 29.48 -20.20 -3.87
CA SER A 163 28.16 -20.40 -4.51
C SER A 163 27.01 -20.26 -3.50
N GLN A 164 27.25 -20.60 -2.24
CA GLN A 164 26.32 -20.39 -1.13
C GLN A 164 25.92 -18.93 -0.90
N SER A 165 26.81 -17.97 -1.16
CA SER A 165 26.48 -16.54 -0.99
C SER A 165 25.44 -16.07 -1.99
N LEU A 166 25.52 -16.51 -3.25
CA LEU A 166 24.53 -16.18 -4.28
C LEU A 166 23.18 -16.85 -4.00
N GLU A 167 23.19 -18.12 -3.61
CA GLU A 167 21.98 -18.86 -3.22
C GLU A 167 21.28 -18.20 -2.04
N THR A 168 22.05 -17.81 -1.03
CA THR A 168 21.50 -17.10 0.14
C THR A 168 20.85 -15.77 -0.26
N ILE A 169 21.51 -14.98 -1.12
CA ILE A 169 20.95 -13.71 -1.61
C ILE A 169 19.67 -13.95 -2.40
N ALA A 170 19.65 -14.93 -3.30
CA ALA A 170 18.47 -15.29 -4.07
C ALA A 170 17.30 -15.75 -3.16
N THR A 171 17.61 -16.58 -2.16
CA THR A 171 16.60 -17.06 -1.18
C THR A 171 16.02 -15.90 -0.38
N VAL A 172 16.86 -14.99 0.11
CA VAL A 172 16.39 -13.80 0.87
C VAL A 172 15.53 -12.89 -0.01
N HIS A 173 15.94 -12.66 -1.26
CA HIS A 173 15.18 -11.86 -2.22
C HIS A 173 13.81 -12.48 -2.49
N THR A 174 13.78 -13.77 -2.76
CA THR A 174 12.54 -14.53 -3.01
C THR A 174 11.62 -14.52 -1.77
N ALA A 175 12.17 -14.75 -0.59
CA ALA A 175 11.38 -14.68 0.66
C ALA A 175 10.76 -13.29 0.87
N ALA A 176 11.52 -12.21 0.64
CA ALA A 176 10.99 -10.84 0.72
C ALA A 176 9.93 -10.56 -0.37
N ALA A 177 10.07 -11.14 -1.58
CA ALA A 177 9.06 -11.06 -2.63
C ALA A 177 7.75 -11.76 -2.23
N PHE A 178 7.83 -12.94 -1.59
CA PHE A 178 6.64 -13.60 -1.03
C PHE A 178 5.98 -12.77 0.08
N MET A 179 6.75 -12.11 0.94
CA MET A 179 6.19 -11.17 1.94
C MET A 179 5.45 -10.01 1.27
N MET A 180 5.98 -9.47 0.17
CA MET A 180 5.31 -8.44 -0.63
C MET A 180 4.02 -8.98 -1.27
N LEU A 181 4.01 -10.21 -1.76
CA LEU A 181 2.81 -10.87 -2.31
C LEU A 181 1.73 -11.05 -1.23
N VAL A 182 2.10 -11.51 -0.03
CA VAL A 182 1.16 -11.63 1.10
C VAL A 182 0.56 -10.27 1.47
N PHE A 183 1.40 -9.23 1.52
CA PHE A 183 0.91 -7.87 1.71
C PHE A 183 -0.07 -7.45 0.61
N LEU A 184 0.26 -7.70 -0.67
CA LEU A 184 -0.60 -7.34 -1.79
C LEU A 184 -1.97 -8.03 -1.71
N ILE A 185 -2.01 -9.33 -1.39
CA ILE A 185 -3.26 -10.10 -1.22
C ILE A 185 -4.10 -9.48 -0.08
N GLY A 186 -3.49 -9.23 1.08
CA GLY A 186 -4.18 -8.59 2.20
C GLY A 186 -4.65 -7.17 1.86
N HIS A 187 -3.85 -6.40 1.13
CA HIS A 187 -4.21 -5.06 0.66
C HIS A 187 -5.42 -5.10 -0.28
N LEU A 188 -5.42 -5.97 -1.28
CA LEU A 188 -6.53 -6.13 -2.22
C LEU A 188 -7.81 -6.56 -1.49
N TYR A 189 -7.71 -7.49 -0.54
CA TYR A 189 -8.85 -7.86 0.31
C TYR A 189 -9.40 -6.65 1.05
N LEU A 190 -8.57 -5.88 1.77
CA LEU A 190 -9.01 -4.72 2.53
C LEU A 190 -9.58 -3.59 1.65
N VAL A 191 -9.13 -3.47 0.41
CA VAL A 191 -9.68 -2.50 -0.55
C VAL A 191 -11.15 -2.77 -0.86
N THR A 192 -11.59 -4.04 -0.82
CA THR A 192 -12.99 -4.41 -1.07
C THR A 192 -13.91 -4.24 0.15
N THR A 193 -13.37 -3.92 1.33
CA THR A 193 -14.12 -3.84 2.59
C THR A 193 -14.70 -2.44 2.90
N GLY A 194 -14.79 -1.55 1.93
CA GLY A 194 -15.47 -0.25 2.05
C GLY A 194 -17.00 -0.40 2.08
N HIS A 195 -17.72 0.73 2.21
CA HIS A 195 -19.19 0.76 2.12
C HIS A 195 -19.71 0.20 0.78
N THR A 196 -18.91 0.29 -0.29
CA THR A 196 -19.09 -0.49 -1.51
C THR A 196 -17.75 -1.15 -1.89
N PRO A 197 -17.74 -2.27 -2.64
CA PRO A 197 -16.50 -2.98 -3.00
C PRO A 197 -15.47 -2.11 -3.75
N PHE A 198 -15.92 -1.06 -4.43
CA PHE A 198 -15.05 -0.16 -5.22
C PHE A 198 -14.84 1.21 -4.57
N ALA A 199 -15.38 1.47 -3.37
CA ALA A 199 -15.30 2.77 -2.72
C ALA A 199 -13.85 3.26 -2.54
N HIS A 200 -12.97 2.40 -2.04
CA HIS A 200 -11.57 2.75 -1.82
C HIS A 200 -10.77 2.90 -3.13
N ILE A 201 -11.10 2.11 -4.16
CA ILE A 201 -10.51 2.27 -5.50
C ILE A 201 -10.90 3.62 -6.08
N ARG A 202 -12.20 3.97 -6.03
CA ARG A 202 -12.71 5.26 -6.49
C ARG A 202 -12.06 6.41 -5.75
N SER A 203 -11.94 6.30 -4.43
CA SER A 203 -11.26 7.29 -3.60
C SER A 203 -9.80 7.49 -4.03
N MET A 204 -9.07 6.39 -4.32
CA MET A 204 -7.69 6.44 -4.79
C MET A 204 -7.53 6.90 -6.23
N LEU A 205 -8.59 6.86 -7.06
CA LEU A 205 -8.60 7.42 -8.42
C LEU A 205 -8.95 8.91 -8.43
N THR A 206 -9.97 9.30 -7.65
CA THR A 206 -10.51 10.68 -7.66
C THR A 206 -9.86 11.61 -6.65
N GLY A 207 -9.37 11.07 -5.53
CA GLY A 207 -8.87 11.78 -4.35
C GLY A 207 -9.94 12.05 -3.30
N TRP A 208 -11.22 11.79 -3.61
CA TRP A 208 -12.35 12.07 -2.75
C TRP A 208 -12.89 10.79 -2.09
N GLU A 209 -13.11 10.84 -0.79
CA GLU A 209 -13.80 9.78 -0.04
C GLU A 209 -15.17 10.28 0.39
N GLU A 210 -16.19 9.45 0.19
CA GLU A 210 -17.56 9.71 0.65
C GLU A 210 -17.68 9.24 2.09
N GLU A 211 -18.13 10.13 3.00
CA GLU A 211 -18.44 9.73 4.38
C GLU A 211 -19.80 9.02 4.42
N GLU A 212 -19.88 7.95 5.21
CA GLU A 212 -21.17 7.30 5.48
C GLU A 212 -22.14 8.31 6.13
N PRO A 213 -23.38 8.40 5.62
CA PRO A 213 -24.42 9.26 6.21
C PRO A 213 -24.59 8.98 7.70
N ALA A 214 -24.79 10.03 8.50
CA ALA A 214 -24.95 9.90 9.95
C ALA A 214 -26.16 9.03 10.33
N HIS A 215 -27.18 8.94 9.47
CA HIS A 215 -28.42 8.17 9.67
C HIS A 215 -28.20 6.65 9.62
N GLU A 216 -27.35 6.14 8.72
CA GLU A 216 -27.06 4.69 8.64
C GLU A 216 -26.21 4.19 9.82
N ARG A 217 -25.51 5.09 10.49
CA ARG A 217 -24.71 4.80 11.68
C ARG A 217 -25.54 4.50 12.93
N GLY A 218 -26.77 4.99 12.99
CA GLY A 218 -27.71 4.76 14.11
C GLY A 218 -28.58 3.50 13.95
N ALA A 219 -28.75 3.02 12.73
CA ALA A 219 -29.58 1.85 12.42
C ALA A 219 -28.85 0.51 12.61
N LYS A 220 -27.55 0.52 12.81
CA LYS A 220 -26.71 -0.67 13.05
C LYS A 220 -26.40 -0.89 14.55
N LYS A 221 -27.25 -0.37 15.45
CA LYS A 221 -27.16 -0.65 16.90
C LYS A 221 -28.06 -1.78 17.28
#